data_0ff46751b00aaf46d0def45b6b102807
#
_entry.id   0ff46751b00aaf46d0def45b6b102807
#
_cell.length_a   1.000
_cell.length_b   1.000
_cell.length_c   1.000
_cell.angle_alpha   90.00
_cell.angle_beta   90.00
_cell.angle_gamma   90.00
#
_symmetry.space_group_name_H-M   'P 1'
#
loop_
_entity.id
_entity.type
_entity.pdbx_description
1 polymer ?
#
loop_
_entity_poly.entity_id
_entity_poly.type
_entity_poly.pdbx_seq_one_letter_code
_entity_poly.pdbx_strand_id
1 'polypeptide(L)'
;VKASKESVTGLYKRREDRPERPKKRGLIPFFIPHLGCPQICSFCNQHRIAKEEALDSRTSQELPSSLPSAQDVKATIEEYIGSGRTDKFWEVAFYGGSFSAIPRAWQEAVLAPAYEALLEGKIDGIRCSTRPDALALEDIDFLLEYGVTTVEIGVQSMDNQILQMANRGHNRQDVIDAVGRLKEKGMTIGLQIMPGLAGETWTSLVETAVAIKDLQPDFVRIYPVLVIENTDLADAYRAGDYQALTLDQAVAYGAFLKDYWEAAGIEVIRTGLQATRELDQGRGLVAGPYHPSFGELVENKRWRDRIQSLMDDVLAHLLVNQQNGLGYPLQNGLEEPLEIHVSYPLTMSSQIKGLKSANAVYFESTYPNFNWSWKGDGTRVTIRVGKLIFVL
;
A
#
# COMPACT_ATOMS: atom_id res chain seq x y z
N VAL A 1 19.19 28.42 6.74
CA VAL A 1 19.35 29.13 5.47
C VAL A 1 18.14 28.79 4.61
N LYS A 2 17.18 29.74 4.52
CA LYS A 2 16.01 29.56 3.64
C LYS A 2 16.45 29.65 2.20
N ALA A 3 16.08 28.64 1.38
CA ALA A 3 16.34 28.67 -0.04
C ALA A 3 15.58 29.79 -0.73
N SER A 4 16.19 30.43 -1.73
CA SER A 4 15.48 31.37 -2.61
C SER A 4 14.45 30.60 -3.44
N LYS A 5 13.32 31.23 -3.81
CA LYS A 5 12.26 30.62 -4.64
C LYS A 5 12.80 30.00 -5.95
N GLU A 6 13.91 30.48 -6.47
CA GLU A 6 14.56 29.97 -7.69
C GLU A 6 15.30 28.63 -7.48
N SER A 7 15.81 28.34 -6.26
CA SER A 7 16.50 27.08 -5.98
C SER A 7 15.53 25.92 -5.78
N VAL A 8 14.28 26.19 -5.35
CA VAL A 8 13.25 25.17 -5.19
C VAL A 8 12.67 24.71 -6.53
N THR A 9 12.47 25.64 -7.47
CA THR A 9 11.98 25.31 -8.83
C THR A 9 12.96 24.44 -9.63
N GLY A 10 14.25 24.51 -9.37
CA GLY A 10 15.25 23.64 -9.99
C GLY A 10 15.18 22.17 -9.55
N LEU A 11 14.62 21.89 -8.38
CA LEU A 11 14.42 20.53 -7.86
C LEU A 11 13.18 19.84 -8.46
N TYR A 12 12.27 20.62 -9.06
CA TYR A 12 11.08 20.10 -9.75
C TYR A 12 11.40 19.79 -11.21
N LYS A 13 11.97 18.62 -11.49
CA LYS A 13 11.88 18.08 -12.85
C LYS A 13 10.42 17.72 -13.13
N ARG A 14 9.87 18.28 -14.22
CA ARG A 14 8.53 17.90 -14.70
C ARG A 14 8.44 16.40 -14.87
N ARG A 15 7.22 15.83 -14.81
CA ARG A 15 6.94 14.39 -14.95
C ARG A 15 7.64 13.76 -16.17
N GLU A 16 7.82 14.55 -17.24
CA GLU A 16 8.45 14.16 -18.50
C GLU A 16 9.99 14.03 -18.43
N ASP A 17 10.64 14.68 -17.45
CA ASP A 17 12.09 14.70 -17.28
C ASP A 17 12.59 13.73 -16.18
N ARG A 18 11.74 12.86 -15.65
CA ARG A 18 12.18 11.88 -14.64
C ARG A 18 13.10 10.86 -15.31
N PRO A 19 14.31 10.63 -14.79
CA PRO A 19 15.16 9.54 -15.28
C PRO A 19 14.43 8.22 -15.13
N GLU A 20 14.75 7.24 -15.98
CA GLU A 20 14.30 5.87 -15.84
C GLU A 20 14.33 5.45 -14.36
N ARG A 21 13.23 4.82 -13.87
CA ARG A 21 13.05 4.50 -12.45
C ARG A 21 14.32 3.91 -11.87
N PRO A 22 14.87 4.48 -10.79
CA PRO A 22 16.06 3.93 -10.15
C PRO A 22 15.75 2.48 -9.76
N LYS A 23 16.67 1.56 -10.07
CA LYS A 23 16.48 0.10 -9.92
C LYS A 23 16.09 -0.33 -8.51
N LYS A 24 16.39 0.49 -7.47
CA LYS A 24 16.02 0.23 -6.07
C LYS A 24 15.80 1.55 -5.33
N ARG A 25 14.63 1.68 -4.69
CA ARG A 25 14.36 2.76 -3.74
C ARG A 25 14.73 2.32 -2.32
N GLY A 26 15.41 3.18 -1.58
CA GLY A 26 15.67 3.04 -0.15
C GLY A 26 14.85 4.07 0.62
N LEU A 27 14.24 3.66 1.74
CA LEU A 27 13.57 4.58 2.65
C LEU A 27 14.36 4.62 3.96
N ILE A 28 14.56 5.83 4.48
CA ILE A 28 15.07 6.12 5.82
C ILE A 28 13.90 6.59 6.65
N PRO A 29 13.20 5.68 7.38
CA PRO A 29 11.97 6.01 8.07
C PRO A 29 12.23 6.64 9.43
N PHE A 30 11.51 7.73 9.70
CA PHE A 30 11.37 8.32 11.02
C PHE A 30 9.91 8.24 11.45
N PHE A 31 9.65 7.59 12.57
CA PHE A 31 8.31 7.51 13.11
C PHE A 31 8.11 8.68 14.08
N ILE A 32 7.28 9.63 13.64
CA ILE A 32 6.81 10.71 14.48
C ILE A 32 5.66 10.14 15.32
N PRO A 33 5.72 10.19 16.65
CA PRO A 33 4.58 9.74 17.47
C PRO A 33 3.32 10.46 17.00
N HIS A 34 2.16 9.84 17.18
CA HIS A 34 0.85 10.30 16.66
C HIS A 34 0.44 11.72 17.09
N LEU A 35 1.40 12.64 17.01
CA LEU A 35 1.21 14.06 17.23
C LEU A 35 0.49 14.70 16.05
N GLY A 36 -0.19 15.81 16.29
CA GLY A 36 -0.90 16.56 15.26
C GLY A 36 -2.25 15.98 14.86
N CYS A 37 -2.67 14.84 15.40
CA CYS A 37 -4.02 14.33 15.15
C CYS A 37 -5.02 15.01 16.09
N PRO A 38 -6.00 15.79 15.57
CA PRO A 38 -6.97 16.49 16.41
C PRO A 38 -8.01 15.55 17.02
N GLN A 39 -8.11 14.32 16.52
CA GLN A 39 -9.07 13.30 16.93
C GLN A 39 -8.41 11.93 17.01
N ILE A 40 -8.96 11.06 17.85
CA ILE A 40 -8.57 9.67 17.94
C ILE A 40 -9.50 8.87 17.02
N CYS A 41 -8.93 8.28 15.97
CA CYS A 41 -9.68 7.40 15.09
C CYS A 41 -10.06 6.11 15.82
N SER A 42 -11.25 5.55 15.54
CA SER A 42 -11.79 4.38 16.23
C SER A 42 -10.89 3.13 16.16
N PHE A 43 -10.03 3.06 15.15
CA PHE A 43 -9.10 1.95 14.92
C PHE A 43 -7.65 2.20 15.41
N CYS A 44 -7.36 3.42 15.92
CA CYS A 44 -5.98 3.84 16.22
C CYS A 44 -5.70 3.82 17.72
N ASN A 45 -4.66 3.10 18.12
CA ASN A 45 -4.17 3.11 19.49
C ASN A 45 -2.97 4.04 19.63
N GLN A 46 -3.23 5.33 19.81
CA GLN A 46 -2.19 6.34 19.97
C GLN A 46 -1.36 6.16 21.24
N HIS A 47 -1.99 5.73 22.35
CA HIS A 47 -1.32 5.56 23.64
C HIS A 47 -0.34 4.40 23.68
N ARG A 48 -0.58 3.35 22.89
CA ARG A 48 0.25 2.14 22.88
C ARG A 48 1.46 2.26 21.93
N ILE A 49 1.30 3.02 20.85
CA ILE A 49 2.35 3.23 19.85
C ILE A 49 3.32 4.32 20.32
N ALA A 50 2.82 5.33 21.01
CA ALA A 50 3.59 6.46 21.54
C ALA A 50 3.92 6.25 23.01
N LYS A 51 4.33 5.29 23.59
CA LYS A 51 4.79 4.99 24.98
C LYS A 51 4.84 6.19 25.99
N GLU A 52 4.24 7.32 25.71
CA GLU A 52 4.33 8.57 26.46
C GLU A 52 2.98 9.18 26.75
N GLU A 53 2.89 9.89 27.88
CA GLU A 53 1.76 10.69 28.29
C GLU A 53 1.33 11.65 27.19
N ALA A 54 0.01 11.80 27.01
CA ALA A 54 -0.57 12.72 26.04
C ALA A 54 -0.12 14.16 26.34
N LEU A 55 0.99 14.58 25.74
CA LEU A 55 1.37 15.98 25.71
C LEU A 55 0.32 16.72 24.88
N ASP A 56 -0.29 17.77 25.45
CA ASP A 56 -1.12 18.67 24.69
C ASP A 56 -0.26 19.41 23.66
N SER A 57 -0.17 18.79 22.46
CA SER A 57 0.68 19.24 21.36
C SER A 57 0.37 20.67 20.87
N ARG A 58 -0.76 21.27 21.35
CA ARG A 58 -1.20 22.60 20.92
C ARG A 58 -0.58 23.72 21.74
N THR A 59 -0.06 23.44 22.93
CA THR A 59 0.40 24.46 23.88
C THR A 59 1.88 24.31 24.26
N SER A 60 2.50 23.17 24.04
CA SER A 60 3.90 22.94 24.40
C SER A 60 4.87 23.50 23.35
N GLN A 61 5.76 24.39 23.78
CA GLN A 61 6.89 24.88 22.96
C GLN A 61 8.11 23.94 23.03
N GLU A 62 8.13 23.00 23.97
CA GLU A 62 9.21 22.02 24.11
C GLU A 62 9.01 20.86 23.16
N LEU A 63 10.09 20.44 22.52
CA LEU A 63 10.12 19.25 21.67
C LEU A 63 9.87 18.00 22.53
N PRO A 64 8.87 17.15 22.20
CA PRO A 64 8.69 15.90 22.93
C PRO A 64 9.93 15.00 22.77
N SER A 65 10.27 14.27 23.82
CA SER A 65 11.41 13.32 23.80
C SER A 65 11.25 12.20 22.77
N SER A 66 10.02 11.96 22.35
CA SER A 66 9.66 10.99 21.29
C SER A 66 9.90 11.51 19.87
N LEU A 67 10.12 12.81 19.69
CA LEU A 67 10.50 13.38 18.39
C LEU A 67 12.00 13.23 18.19
N PRO A 68 12.49 12.72 17.04
CA PRO A 68 13.92 12.61 16.80
C PRO A 68 14.59 14.00 16.84
N SER A 69 15.71 14.10 17.52
CA SER A 69 16.51 15.33 17.49
C SER A 69 17.16 15.54 16.11
N ALA A 70 17.59 16.75 15.82
CA ALA A 70 18.34 17.03 14.58
C ALA A 70 19.58 16.13 14.44
N GLN A 71 20.22 15.78 15.56
CA GLN A 71 21.39 14.91 15.57
C GLN A 71 20.99 13.45 15.28
N ASP A 72 19.85 12.97 15.80
CA ASP A 72 19.34 11.63 15.51
C ASP A 72 19.01 11.50 14.02
N VAL A 73 18.38 12.54 13.42
CA VAL A 73 18.08 12.54 11.98
C VAL A 73 19.36 12.44 11.17
N LYS A 74 20.39 13.25 11.47
CA LYS A 74 21.69 13.20 10.79
C LYS A 74 22.38 11.84 10.94
N ALA A 75 22.47 11.34 12.16
CA ALA A 75 23.13 10.07 12.45
C ALA A 75 22.43 8.89 11.75
N THR A 76 21.11 8.87 11.77
CA THR A 76 20.31 7.82 11.07
C THR A 76 20.54 7.88 9.56
N ILE A 77 20.51 9.07 8.96
CA ILE A 77 20.79 9.24 7.53
C ILE A 77 22.19 8.68 7.19
N GLU A 78 23.20 9.03 7.96
CA GLU A 78 24.57 8.57 7.74
C GLU A 78 24.72 7.06 7.90
N GLU A 79 24.06 6.45 8.89
CA GLU A 79 24.03 5.00 9.09
C GLU A 79 23.45 4.27 7.86
N TYR A 80 22.30 4.73 7.36
CA TYR A 80 21.66 4.11 6.19
C TYR A 80 22.51 4.23 4.91
N ILE A 81 23.12 5.39 4.68
CA ILE A 81 23.97 5.64 3.53
C ILE A 81 25.32 4.90 3.67
N GLY A 82 25.93 4.95 4.85
CA GLY A 82 27.20 4.29 5.15
C GLY A 82 27.16 2.76 5.07
N SER A 83 25.97 2.15 5.05
CA SER A 83 25.80 0.71 4.84
C SER A 83 26.18 0.22 3.42
N GLY A 84 26.83 1.05 2.60
CA GLY A 84 27.49 0.68 1.33
C GLY A 84 26.57 0.44 0.14
N ARG A 85 25.34 0.97 0.16
CA ARG A 85 24.38 0.84 -0.94
C ARG A 85 24.28 2.13 -1.74
N THR A 86 25.30 2.44 -2.50
CA THR A 86 25.39 3.63 -3.37
C THR A 86 24.51 3.59 -4.62
N ASP A 87 23.87 2.45 -4.89
CA ASP A 87 23.01 2.21 -6.07
C ASP A 87 21.52 2.46 -5.82
N LYS A 88 21.16 3.06 -4.69
CA LYS A 88 19.78 3.32 -4.31
C LYS A 88 19.43 4.79 -4.39
N PHE A 89 18.16 5.04 -4.74
CA PHE A 89 17.48 6.32 -4.55
C PHE A 89 16.99 6.39 -3.09
N TRP A 90 17.63 7.22 -2.27
CA TRP A 90 17.33 7.32 -0.85
C TRP A 90 16.32 8.44 -0.56
N GLU A 91 15.23 8.11 0.10
CA GLU A 91 14.27 9.10 0.61
C GLU A 91 14.18 9.03 2.13
N VAL A 92 14.28 10.18 2.79
CA VAL A 92 13.87 10.35 4.19
C VAL A 92 12.35 10.38 4.25
N ALA A 93 11.75 9.61 5.15
CA ALA A 93 10.33 9.45 5.27
C ALA A 93 9.84 9.69 6.71
N PHE A 94 9.01 10.71 6.90
CA PHE A 94 8.39 11.00 8.19
C PHE A 94 6.99 10.39 8.24
N TYR A 95 6.81 9.36 9.08
CA TYR A 95 5.59 8.59 9.25
C TYR A 95 5.05 8.65 10.68
N GLY A 96 3.82 8.24 10.90
CA GLY A 96 3.22 7.98 12.20
C GLY A 96 1.98 8.81 12.49
N GLY A 97 2.12 10.12 12.68
CA GLY A 97 1.00 11.03 12.94
C GLY A 97 0.55 11.81 11.71
N SER A 98 0.01 12.99 11.95
CA SER A 98 -0.30 13.97 10.92
C SER A 98 0.82 15.00 10.86
N PHE A 99 1.83 14.74 10.01
CA PHE A 99 3.08 15.52 10.02
C PHE A 99 2.86 17.03 9.86
N SER A 100 2.02 17.44 8.91
CA SER A 100 1.76 18.86 8.65
C SER A 100 0.92 19.54 9.74
N ALA A 101 0.31 18.78 10.66
CA ALA A 101 -0.49 19.29 11.76
C ALA A 101 0.28 19.42 13.08
N ILE A 102 1.53 18.96 13.17
CA ILE A 102 2.37 19.23 14.33
C ILE A 102 2.87 20.68 14.30
N PRO A 103 3.25 21.27 15.47
CA PRO A 103 3.74 22.66 15.51
C PRO A 103 4.88 22.92 14.52
N ARG A 104 4.88 24.06 13.87
CA ARG A 104 5.90 24.45 12.86
C ARG A 104 7.33 24.28 13.35
N ALA A 105 7.61 24.71 14.58
CA ALA A 105 8.93 24.55 15.17
C ALA A 105 9.40 23.07 15.23
N TRP A 106 8.46 22.14 15.44
CA TRP A 106 8.77 20.72 15.47
C TRP A 106 8.97 20.15 14.07
N GLN A 107 8.13 20.59 13.09
CA GLN A 107 8.38 20.23 11.69
C GLN A 107 9.76 20.70 11.25
N GLU A 108 10.13 21.95 11.54
CA GLU A 108 11.40 22.55 11.19
C GLU A 108 12.58 21.80 11.84
N ALA A 109 12.48 21.41 13.11
CA ALA A 109 13.53 20.71 13.83
C ALA A 109 13.93 19.37 13.16
N VAL A 110 12.98 18.64 12.57
CA VAL A 110 13.25 17.36 11.92
C VAL A 110 13.49 17.49 10.42
N LEU A 111 12.88 18.49 9.76
CA LEU A 111 13.05 18.74 8.32
C LEU A 111 14.39 19.38 8.00
N ALA A 112 14.88 20.31 8.83
CA ALA A 112 16.11 21.05 8.55
C ALA A 112 17.33 20.10 8.35
N PRO A 113 17.60 19.12 9.22
CA PRO A 113 18.72 18.20 9.01
C PRO A 113 18.54 17.27 7.79
N ALA A 114 17.29 16.88 7.45
CA ALA A 114 17.01 16.12 6.24
C ALA A 114 17.20 16.97 4.98
N TYR A 115 16.80 18.25 5.04
CA TYR A 115 17.00 19.20 3.95
C TYR A 115 18.48 19.52 3.71
N GLU A 116 19.29 19.66 4.78
CA GLU A 116 20.76 19.78 4.66
C GLU A 116 21.35 18.56 3.93
N ALA A 117 20.93 17.34 4.31
CA ALA A 117 21.39 16.12 3.64
C ALA A 117 20.94 16.05 2.16
N LEU A 118 19.77 16.58 1.83
CA LEU A 118 19.29 16.70 0.46
C LEU A 118 20.16 17.67 -0.37
N LEU A 119 20.50 18.84 0.20
CA LEU A 119 21.36 19.84 -0.44
C LEU A 119 22.78 19.33 -0.66
N GLU A 120 23.29 18.50 0.26
CA GLU A 120 24.59 17.85 0.15
C GLU A 120 24.59 16.66 -0.82
N GLY A 121 23.44 16.30 -1.38
CA GLY A 121 23.30 15.15 -2.29
C GLY A 121 23.46 13.78 -1.62
N LYS A 122 23.32 13.71 -0.28
CA LYS A 122 23.36 12.48 0.50
C LYS A 122 22.07 11.67 0.36
N ILE A 123 20.94 12.34 0.16
CA ILE A 123 19.64 11.75 -0.12
C ILE A 123 19.03 12.38 -1.37
N ASP A 124 18.06 11.71 -1.95
CA ASP A 124 17.43 12.10 -3.23
C ASP A 124 16.03 12.70 -3.04
N GLY A 125 15.44 12.60 -1.85
CA GLY A 125 14.12 13.15 -1.59
C GLY A 125 13.70 13.09 -0.13
N ILE A 126 12.64 13.82 0.18
CA ILE A 126 11.98 13.85 1.48
C ILE A 126 10.49 13.64 1.26
N ARG A 127 9.89 12.79 2.09
CA ARG A 127 8.44 12.55 2.11
C ARG A 127 7.87 12.62 3.51
N CYS A 128 6.57 12.90 3.60
CA CYS A 128 5.85 12.81 4.86
C CYS A 128 4.46 12.19 4.66
N SER A 129 3.90 11.65 5.75
CA SER A 129 2.50 11.23 5.78
C SER A 129 1.67 12.19 6.61
N THR A 130 0.46 12.50 6.14
CA THR A 130 -0.43 13.42 6.83
C THR A 130 -1.89 13.15 6.49
N ARG A 131 -2.78 13.92 7.14
CA ARG A 131 -4.22 13.94 6.88
C ARG A 131 -4.55 14.95 5.78
N PRO A 132 -5.66 14.74 5.03
CA PRO A 132 -6.04 15.66 3.96
C PRO A 132 -6.45 17.05 4.50
N ASP A 133 -7.09 17.11 5.68
CA ASP A 133 -7.52 18.35 6.33
C ASP A 133 -6.38 19.17 6.97
N ALA A 134 -5.14 18.68 6.91
CA ALA A 134 -3.93 19.36 7.38
C ALA A 134 -2.99 19.76 6.22
N LEU A 135 -3.55 20.07 5.06
CA LEU A 135 -2.82 20.44 3.84
C LEU A 135 -3.39 21.74 3.25
N ALA A 136 -3.41 22.80 4.05
CA ALA A 136 -3.65 24.15 3.53
C ALA A 136 -2.48 24.59 2.62
N LEU A 137 -2.68 25.61 1.80
CA LEU A 137 -1.63 26.09 0.88
C LEU A 137 -0.35 26.49 1.62
N GLU A 138 -0.50 27.12 2.79
CA GLU A 138 0.64 27.54 3.62
C GLU A 138 1.42 26.30 4.15
N ASP A 139 0.71 25.21 4.47
CA ASP A 139 1.35 23.96 4.92
C ASP A 139 2.16 23.32 3.78
N ILE A 140 1.57 23.29 2.59
CA ILE A 140 2.22 22.74 1.40
C ILE A 140 3.44 23.59 1.02
N ASP A 141 3.32 24.91 1.03
CA ASP A 141 4.42 25.81 0.71
C ASP A 141 5.58 25.67 1.72
N PHE A 142 5.26 25.51 3.00
CA PHE A 142 6.26 25.24 4.02
C PHE A 142 6.97 23.90 3.80
N LEU A 143 6.24 22.83 3.50
CA LEU A 143 6.84 21.52 3.20
C LEU A 143 7.79 21.61 2.02
N LEU A 144 7.41 22.35 0.98
CA LEU A 144 8.22 22.59 -0.22
C LEU A 144 9.50 23.38 0.10
N GLU A 145 9.44 24.39 0.98
CA GLU A 145 10.61 25.16 1.42
C GLU A 145 11.70 24.25 2.04
N TYR A 146 11.28 23.13 2.64
CA TYR A 146 12.18 22.12 3.21
C TYR A 146 12.43 20.91 2.30
N GLY A 147 12.13 21.02 1.02
CA GLY A 147 12.45 19.99 0.03
C GLY A 147 11.57 18.74 0.10
N VAL A 148 10.42 18.78 0.78
CA VAL A 148 9.44 17.67 0.74
C VAL A 148 8.78 17.67 -0.63
N THR A 149 8.97 16.59 -1.37
CA THR A 149 8.43 16.42 -2.74
C THR A 149 7.35 15.37 -2.84
N THR A 150 7.20 14.53 -1.82
CA THR A 150 6.21 13.46 -1.80
C THR A 150 5.35 13.54 -0.54
N VAL A 151 4.03 13.57 -0.70
CA VAL A 151 3.07 13.55 0.41
C VAL A 151 2.19 12.31 0.31
N GLU A 152 2.12 11.56 1.41
CA GLU A 152 1.24 10.39 1.54
C GLU A 152 0.02 10.79 2.39
N ILE A 153 -1.17 10.77 1.79
CA ILE A 153 -2.41 11.18 2.44
C ILE A 153 -3.13 9.97 3.01
N GLY A 154 -3.42 10.01 4.31
CA GLY A 154 -4.26 9.01 4.97
C GLY A 154 -5.74 9.20 4.65
N VAL A 155 -6.20 8.74 3.51
CA VAL A 155 -7.59 8.83 3.05
C VAL A 155 -8.51 7.90 3.83
N GLN A 156 -8.11 6.66 3.94
CA GLN A 156 -8.76 5.50 4.56
C GLN A 156 -10.00 5.00 3.78
N SER A 157 -10.97 5.86 3.47
CA SER A 157 -12.15 5.62 2.64
C SER A 157 -12.56 6.91 1.90
N MET A 158 -13.34 6.79 0.82
CA MET A 158 -13.98 7.91 0.14
C MET A 158 -15.49 7.97 0.44
N ASP A 159 -15.97 7.17 1.38
CA ASP A 159 -17.35 7.23 1.88
C ASP A 159 -17.42 8.03 3.19
N ASN A 160 -18.20 9.09 3.18
CA ASN A 160 -18.33 10.00 4.32
C ASN A 160 -18.94 9.36 5.56
N GLN A 161 -19.85 8.38 5.38
CA GLN A 161 -20.45 7.67 6.52
C GLN A 161 -19.41 6.77 7.20
N ILE A 162 -18.63 6.05 6.41
CA ILE A 162 -17.52 5.21 6.90
C ILE A 162 -16.47 6.07 7.61
N LEU A 163 -16.09 7.21 7.03
CA LEU A 163 -15.15 8.15 7.65
C LEU A 163 -15.67 8.69 8.99
N GLN A 164 -16.98 8.99 9.07
CA GLN A 164 -17.63 9.42 10.31
C GLN A 164 -17.63 8.30 11.37
N MET A 165 -18.01 7.08 11.00
CA MET A 165 -17.98 5.91 11.91
C MET A 165 -16.57 5.62 12.40
N ALA A 166 -15.57 5.83 11.57
CA ALA A 166 -14.15 5.69 11.92
C ALA A 166 -13.60 6.85 12.75
N ASN A 167 -14.42 7.86 13.10
CA ASN A 167 -14.02 9.09 13.79
C ASN A 167 -12.82 9.77 13.10
N ARG A 168 -12.85 9.82 11.77
CA ARG A 168 -11.69 10.26 10.99
C ARG A 168 -11.52 11.79 10.96
N GLY A 169 -12.59 12.56 11.15
CA GLY A 169 -12.60 14.02 11.27
C GLY A 169 -12.38 14.78 9.96
N HIS A 170 -12.15 14.10 8.86
CA HIS A 170 -12.16 14.65 7.51
C HIS A 170 -13.23 13.93 6.66
N ASN A 171 -13.57 14.50 5.55
CA ASN A 171 -14.53 13.98 4.60
C ASN A 171 -13.91 13.79 3.19
N ARG A 172 -14.70 13.26 2.26
CA ARG A 172 -14.29 13.05 0.86
C ARG A 172 -13.80 14.34 0.18
N GLN A 173 -14.46 15.48 0.44
CA GLN A 173 -14.08 16.73 -0.19
C GLN A 173 -12.71 17.21 0.25
N ASP A 174 -12.37 17.04 1.53
CA ASP A 174 -11.03 17.39 2.05
C ASP A 174 -9.93 16.63 1.29
N VAL A 175 -10.18 15.35 0.93
CA VAL A 175 -9.23 14.55 0.13
C VAL A 175 -9.10 15.13 -1.28
N ILE A 176 -10.22 15.45 -1.94
CA ILE A 176 -10.24 16.01 -3.30
C ILE A 176 -9.47 17.32 -3.34
N ASP A 177 -9.75 18.22 -2.39
CA ASP A 177 -9.12 19.52 -2.30
C ASP A 177 -7.62 19.42 -2.00
N ALA A 178 -7.23 18.55 -1.08
CA ALA A 178 -5.81 18.30 -0.78
C ALA A 178 -5.04 17.79 -2.00
N VAL A 179 -5.59 16.79 -2.70
CA VAL A 179 -4.99 16.26 -3.93
C VAL A 179 -4.90 17.35 -5.00
N GLY A 180 -5.92 18.17 -5.16
CA GLY A 180 -5.92 19.31 -6.10
C GLY A 180 -4.76 20.26 -5.81
N ARG A 181 -4.65 20.75 -4.57
CA ARG A 181 -3.58 21.65 -4.14
C ARG A 181 -2.17 21.08 -4.32
N LEU A 182 -1.99 19.80 -3.98
CA LEU A 182 -0.68 19.12 -4.17
C LEU A 182 -0.31 18.97 -5.65
N LYS A 183 -1.30 18.69 -6.52
CA LYS A 183 -1.09 18.62 -7.98
C LYS A 183 -0.70 19.95 -8.57
N GLU A 184 -1.36 21.04 -8.16
CA GLU A 184 -1.02 22.40 -8.58
C GLU A 184 0.42 22.78 -8.23
N LYS A 185 0.93 22.24 -7.12
CA LYS A 185 2.32 22.42 -6.67
C LYS A 185 3.29 21.40 -7.30
N GLY A 186 2.83 20.46 -8.12
CA GLY A 186 3.66 19.47 -8.79
C GLY A 186 4.21 18.38 -7.89
N MET A 187 3.65 18.18 -6.69
CA MET A 187 4.13 17.18 -5.73
C MET A 187 3.74 15.75 -6.14
N THR A 188 4.54 14.78 -5.72
CA THR A 188 4.20 13.37 -5.82
C THR A 188 3.20 12.99 -4.73
N ILE A 189 2.11 12.33 -5.10
CA ILE A 189 0.98 12.07 -4.21
C ILE A 189 0.80 10.57 -4.02
N GLY A 190 0.89 10.13 -2.77
CA GLY A 190 0.48 8.80 -2.35
C GLY A 190 -0.85 8.84 -1.60
N LEU A 191 -1.74 7.88 -1.85
CA LEU A 191 -2.97 7.74 -1.10
C LEU A 191 -2.98 6.41 -0.35
N GLN A 192 -3.34 6.46 0.94
CA GLN A 192 -3.49 5.28 1.77
C GLN A 192 -4.95 5.02 2.05
N ILE A 193 -5.39 3.77 1.87
CA ILE A 193 -6.73 3.31 2.21
C ILE A 193 -6.70 2.14 3.19
N MET A 194 -7.82 1.96 3.89
CA MET A 194 -7.98 0.91 4.91
C MET A 194 -9.25 0.10 4.66
N PRO A 195 -9.20 -0.93 3.80
CA PRO A 195 -10.35 -1.83 3.61
C PRO A 195 -10.73 -2.54 4.91
N GLY A 196 -12.03 -2.65 5.16
CA GLY A 196 -12.58 -3.31 6.35
C GLY A 196 -12.92 -2.35 7.49
N LEU A 197 -13.06 -1.04 7.26
CA LEU A 197 -13.57 -0.10 8.26
C LEU A 197 -15.03 -0.44 8.63
N ALA A 198 -15.45 -0.02 9.82
CA ALA A 198 -16.81 -0.21 10.28
C ALA A 198 -17.83 0.39 9.28
N GLY A 199 -18.84 -0.39 8.92
CA GLY A 199 -19.86 -0.01 7.94
C GLY A 199 -19.46 -0.18 6.47
N GLU A 200 -18.22 -0.56 6.18
CA GLU A 200 -17.80 -0.78 4.78
C GLU A 200 -18.50 -1.99 4.17
N THR A 201 -18.96 -1.80 2.94
CA THR A 201 -19.53 -2.84 2.09
C THR A 201 -18.67 -3.01 0.84
N TRP A 202 -18.89 -4.09 0.08
CA TRP A 202 -18.25 -4.25 -1.22
C TRP A 202 -18.54 -3.08 -2.16
N THR A 203 -19.77 -2.56 -2.15
CA THR A 203 -20.17 -1.41 -2.98
C THR A 203 -19.39 -0.15 -2.61
N SER A 204 -19.32 0.19 -1.32
CA SER A 204 -18.58 1.38 -0.85
C SER A 204 -17.07 1.26 -1.08
N LEU A 205 -16.52 0.04 -1.02
CA LEU A 205 -15.12 -0.21 -1.39
C LEU A 205 -14.88 0.04 -2.88
N VAL A 206 -15.77 -0.44 -3.76
CA VAL A 206 -15.69 -0.19 -5.20
C VAL A 206 -15.82 1.31 -5.50
N GLU A 207 -16.75 2.01 -4.87
CA GLU A 207 -16.92 3.46 -5.01
C GLU A 207 -15.66 4.22 -4.55
N THR A 208 -15.04 3.78 -3.45
CA THR A 208 -13.74 4.30 -3.00
C THR A 208 -12.67 4.05 -4.06
N ALA A 209 -12.61 2.84 -4.63
CA ALA A 209 -11.62 2.50 -5.66
C ALA A 209 -11.75 3.39 -6.91
N VAL A 210 -13.00 3.63 -7.36
CA VAL A 210 -13.30 4.52 -8.48
C VAL A 210 -12.88 5.96 -8.17
N ALA A 211 -13.26 6.48 -7.00
CA ALA A 211 -12.91 7.84 -6.60
C ALA A 211 -11.39 8.06 -6.52
N ILE A 212 -10.65 7.09 -5.98
CA ILE A 212 -9.17 7.13 -5.93
C ILE A 212 -8.58 7.13 -7.36
N LYS A 213 -9.12 6.29 -8.26
CA LYS A 213 -8.68 6.26 -9.66
C LYS A 213 -8.89 7.63 -10.34
N ASP A 214 -10.05 8.25 -10.13
CA ASP A 214 -10.38 9.55 -10.72
C ASP A 214 -9.46 10.67 -10.19
N LEU A 215 -8.98 10.55 -8.95
CA LEU A 215 -7.97 11.44 -8.39
C LEU A 215 -6.57 11.25 -8.99
N GLN A 216 -6.31 10.16 -9.70
CA GLN A 216 -5.02 9.85 -10.34
C GLN A 216 -3.81 10.17 -9.46
N PRO A 217 -3.63 9.52 -8.30
CA PRO A 217 -2.42 9.65 -7.51
C PRO A 217 -1.23 8.99 -8.22
N ASP A 218 -0.02 9.28 -7.78
CA ASP A 218 1.18 8.61 -8.28
C ASP A 218 1.28 7.17 -7.79
N PHE A 219 0.82 6.91 -6.56
CA PHE A 219 0.79 5.57 -5.97
C PHE A 219 -0.26 5.43 -4.86
N VAL A 220 -0.54 4.19 -4.50
CA VAL A 220 -1.47 3.84 -3.40
C VAL A 220 -0.84 2.84 -2.44
N ARG A 221 -1.26 2.89 -1.16
CA ARG A 221 -1.03 1.86 -0.14
C ARG A 221 -2.36 1.28 0.33
N ILE A 222 -2.43 -0.02 0.46
CA ILE A 222 -3.61 -0.76 0.93
C ILE A 222 -3.28 -1.39 2.28
N TYR A 223 -3.91 -0.91 3.35
CA TYR A 223 -3.73 -1.44 4.70
C TYR A 223 -5.06 -1.94 5.26
N PRO A 224 -5.38 -3.24 5.13
CA PRO A 224 -6.58 -3.80 5.74
C PRO A 224 -6.63 -3.51 7.23
N VAL A 225 -7.83 -3.21 7.71
CA VAL A 225 -8.06 -2.85 9.11
C VAL A 225 -7.71 -4.02 10.03
N LEU A 226 -6.92 -3.72 11.06
CA LEU A 226 -6.69 -4.62 12.19
C LEU A 226 -7.40 -4.07 13.43
N VAL A 227 -7.99 -4.96 14.20
CA VAL A 227 -8.57 -4.64 15.50
C VAL A 227 -7.46 -4.70 16.54
N ILE A 228 -7.05 -3.54 17.01
CA ILE A 228 -5.95 -3.39 17.98
C ILE A 228 -6.53 -3.14 19.37
N GLU A 229 -5.93 -3.74 20.40
CA GLU A 229 -6.36 -3.52 21.78
C GLU A 229 -6.37 -2.05 22.18
N ASN A 230 -7.29 -1.72 23.11
CA ASN A 230 -7.50 -0.36 23.63
C ASN A 230 -7.86 0.64 22.52
N THR A 231 -8.77 0.24 21.62
CA THR A 231 -9.37 1.09 20.59
C THR A 231 -10.90 0.94 20.65
N ASP A 232 -11.63 1.98 20.25
CA ASP A 232 -13.09 1.91 20.17
C ASP A 232 -13.55 0.77 19.24
N LEU A 233 -12.77 0.50 18.18
CA LEU A 233 -13.03 -0.60 17.26
C LEU A 233 -12.90 -1.98 17.93
N ALA A 234 -11.98 -2.12 18.89
CA ALA A 234 -11.84 -3.36 19.67
C ALA A 234 -13.04 -3.56 20.62
N ASP A 235 -13.55 -2.48 21.17
CA ASP A 235 -14.73 -2.53 22.03
C ASP A 235 -15.99 -2.86 21.21
N ALA A 236 -16.17 -2.23 20.04
CA ALA A 236 -17.24 -2.57 19.10
C ALA A 236 -17.17 -4.04 18.62
N TYR A 237 -15.96 -4.53 18.35
CA TYR A 237 -15.74 -5.93 17.98
C TYR A 237 -16.15 -6.90 19.10
N ARG A 238 -15.77 -6.60 20.35
CA ARG A 238 -16.14 -7.43 21.51
C ARG A 238 -17.64 -7.38 21.82
N ALA A 239 -18.28 -6.23 21.57
CA ALA A 239 -19.73 -6.07 21.71
C ALA A 239 -20.53 -6.76 20.59
N GLY A 240 -19.89 -7.15 19.48
CA GLY A 240 -20.55 -7.72 18.31
C GLY A 240 -21.10 -6.68 17.33
N ASP A 241 -20.81 -5.39 17.54
CA ASP A 241 -21.25 -4.27 16.71
C ASP A 241 -20.36 -4.07 15.46
N TYR A 242 -19.20 -4.69 15.45
CA TYR A 242 -18.26 -4.68 14.32
C TYR A 242 -17.74 -6.09 14.05
N GLN A 243 -17.65 -6.44 12.76
CA GLN A 243 -17.06 -7.69 12.29
C GLN A 243 -15.81 -7.40 11.47
N ALA A 244 -14.66 -7.89 11.92
CA ALA A 244 -13.40 -7.78 11.19
C ALA A 244 -13.42 -8.64 9.93
N LEU A 245 -12.75 -8.20 8.86
CA LEU A 245 -12.53 -9.02 7.68
C LEU A 245 -11.75 -10.29 8.06
N THR A 246 -12.10 -11.40 7.44
CA THR A 246 -11.25 -12.60 7.44
C THR A 246 -10.02 -12.34 6.56
N LEU A 247 -8.97 -13.17 6.72
CA LEU A 247 -7.78 -13.08 5.87
C LEU A 247 -8.13 -13.24 4.39
N ASP A 248 -9.00 -14.20 4.05
CA ASP A 248 -9.40 -14.47 2.66
C ASP A 248 -10.19 -13.30 2.05
N GLN A 249 -11.10 -12.68 2.82
CA GLN A 249 -11.82 -11.49 2.37
C GLN A 249 -10.87 -10.33 2.10
N ALA A 250 -9.95 -10.06 3.03
CA ALA A 250 -9.00 -8.97 2.87
C ALA A 250 -8.03 -9.20 1.70
N VAL A 251 -7.60 -10.46 1.49
CA VAL A 251 -6.78 -10.84 0.34
C VAL A 251 -7.56 -10.63 -0.97
N ALA A 252 -8.85 -11.00 -1.02
CA ALA A 252 -9.69 -10.77 -2.18
C ALA A 252 -9.87 -9.26 -2.47
N TYR A 253 -10.12 -8.45 -1.42
CA TYR A 253 -10.22 -6.99 -1.55
C TYR A 253 -8.90 -6.38 -2.03
N GLY A 254 -7.78 -6.80 -1.45
CA GLY A 254 -6.45 -6.35 -1.86
C GLY A 254 -6.12 -6.71 -3.32
N ALA A 255 -6.49 -7.91 -3.76
CA ALA A 255 -6.29 -8.36 -5.14
C ALA A 255 -7.11 -7.51 -6.14
N PHE A 256 -8.40 -7.32 -5.86
CA PHE A 256 -9.28 -6.47 -6.67
C PHE A 256 -8.74 -5.04 -6.78
N LEU A 257 -8.45 -4.39 -5.66
CA LEU A 257 -7.98 -3.01 -5.62
C LEU A 257 -6.67 -2.85 -6.39
N LYS A 258 -5.76 -3.80 -6.22
CA LYS A 258 -4.46 -3.78 -6.89
C LYS A 258 -4.61 -3.95 -8.40
N ASP A 259 -5.41 -4.92 -8.87
CA ASP A 259 -5.67 -5.10 -10.29
C ASP A 259 -6.35 -3.88 -10.91
N TYR A 260 -7.35 -3.30 -10.21
CA TYR A 260 -8.10 -2.16 -10.68
C TYR A 260 -7.24 -0.90 -10.86
N TRP A 261 -6.36 -0.60 -9.90
CA TRP A 261 -5.52 0.59 -9.97
C TRP A 261 -4.30 0.40 -10.88
N GLU A 262 -3.66 -0.75 -10.87
CA GLU A 262 -2.53 -1.04 -11.77
C GLU A 262 -2.98 -1.04 -13.24
N ALA A 263 -4.19 -1.54 -13.55
CA ALA A 263 -4.78 -1.41 -14.88
C ALA A 263 -5.02 0.06 -15.31
N ALA A 264 -5.22 0.96 -14.34
CA ALA A 264 -5.34 2.40 -14.57
C ALA A 264 -3.98 3.14 -14.55
N GLY A 265 -2.85 2.42 -14.45
CA GLY A 265 -1.51 3.00 -14.39
C GLY A 265 -1.12 3.59 -13.03
N ILE A 266 -1.88 3.32 -11.97
CA ILE A 266 -1.59 3.76 -10.60
C ILE A 266 -0.81 2.64 -9.89
N GLU A 267 0.39 2.96 -9.41
CA GLU A 267 1.24 1.97 -8.74
C GLU A 267 0.73 1.66 -7.32
N VAL A 268 0.56 0.38 -6.97
CA VAL A 268 0.31 -0.06 -5.59
C VAL A 268 1.64 -0.46 -4.97
N ILE A 269 2.26 0.48 -4.25
CA ILE A 269 3.62 0.28 -3.70
C ILE A 269 3.66 -0.61 -2.46
N ARG A 270 2.51 -0.78 -1.79
CA ARG A 270 2.42 -1.62 -0.61
C ARG A 270 1.00 -2.15 -0.38
N THR A 271 0.94 -3.43 -0.04
CA THR A 271 -0.27 -4.12 0.36
C THR A 271 -0.01 -4.87 1.67
N GLY A 272 -0.78 -4.55 2.71
CA GLY A 272 -0.62 -5.06 4.07
C GLY A 272 0.34 -4.24 4.93
N LEU A 273 0.14 -4.31 6.24
CA LEU A 273 0.96 -3.64 7.24
C LEU A 273 2.39 -4.22 7.28
N GLN A 274 3.32 -3.41 7.80
CA GLN A 274 4.67 -3.91 8.06
C GLN A 274 4.60 -4.95 9.17
N ALA A 275 5.21 -6.10 8.95
CA ALA A 275 5.43 -7.08 10.00
C ALA A 275 6.29 -6.45 11.11
N THR A 276 5.82 -6.54 12.35
CA THR A 276 6.57 -6.17 13.54
C THR A 276 6.61 -7.37 14.48
N ARG A 277 7.61 -7.43 15.35
CA ARG A 277 7.71 -8.52 16.31
C ARG A 277 6.48 -8.63 17.22
N GLU A 278 5.87 -7.50 17.57
CA GLU A 278 4.66 -7.45 18.37
C GLU A 278 3.47 -8.08 17.65
N LEU A 279 3.24 -7.68 16.40
CA LEU A 279 2.16 -8.23 15.57
C LEU A 279 2.39 -9.71 15.24
N ASP A 280 3.62 -10.12 14.93
CA ASP A 280 3.97 -11.53 14.67
C ASP A 280 3.74 -12.41 15.90
N GLN A 281 3.87 -11.84 17.10
CA GLN A 281 3.59 -12.52 18.38
C GLN A 281 2.12 -12.37 18.82
N GLY A 282 1.28 -11.74 18.01
CA GLY A 282 -0.13 -11.48 18.33
C GLY A 282 -0.33 -10.47 19.46
N ARG A 283 0.72 -9.72 19.85
CA ARG A 283 0.63 -8.76 20.94
C ARG A 283 -0.18 -7.53 20.51
N GLY A 284 -1.28 -7.30 21.22
CA GLY A 284 -2.16 -6.18 20.96
C GLY A 284 -3.06 -6.33 19.74
N LEU A 285 -3.03 -7.46 19.06
CA LEU A 285 -3.96 -7.81 18.01
C LEU A 285 -5.15 -8.56 18.60
N VAL A 286 -6.36 -8.02 18.45
CA VAL A 286 -7.61 -8.63 18.88
C VAL A 286 -8.21 -9.49 17.77
N ALA A 287 -8.29 -8.94 16.57
CA ALA A 287 -8.85 -9.59 15.38
C ALA A 287 -8.37 -8.90 14.09
N GLY A 288 -8.72 -9.49 12.96
CA GLY A 288 -8.46 -8.92 11.64
C GLY A 288 -7.45 -9.72 10.82
N PRO A 289 -7.24 -9.34 9.56
CA PRO A 289 -6.56 -10.14 8.56
C PRO A 289 -5.02 -9.97 8.61
N TYR A 290 -4.42 -10.09 9.78
CA TYR A 290 -2.96 -9.99 9.88
C TYR A 290 -2.27 -11.24 9.31
N HIS A 291 -1.31 -11.01 8.43
CA HIS A 291 -0.38 -12.03 7.96
C HIS A 291 0.96 -11.35 7.59
N PRO A 292 2.13 -11.86 8.03
CA PRO A 292 3.43 -11.24 7.76
C PRO A 292 3.75 -11.14 6.25
N SER A 293 3.22 -12.07 5.45
CA SER A 293 3.33 -12.09 3.99
C SER A 293 2.02 -11.69 3.30
N PHE A 294 1.25 -10.74 3.86
CA PHE A 294 -0.06 -10.39 3.30
C PHE A 294 0.02 -9.97 1.82
N GLY A 295 0.99 -9.15 1.44
CA GLY A 295 1.18 -8.74 0.05
C GLY A 295 1.47 -9.93 -0.89
N GLU A 296 2.18 -10.96 -0.42
CA GLU A 296 2.42 -12.17 -1.18
C GLU A 296 1.12 -12.98 -1.37
N LEU A 297 0.28 -13.08 -0.34
CA LEU A 297 -1.04 -13.72 -0.46
C LEU A 297 -1.94 -13.03 -1.48
N VAL A 298 -1.89 -11.69 -1.53
CA VAL A 298 -2.60 -10.90 -2.55
C VAL A 298 -2.10 -11.23 -3.95
N GLU A 299 -0.77 -11.29 -4.17
CA GLU A 299 -0.22 -11.68 -5.46
C GLU A 299 -0.59 -13.12 -5.84
N ASN A 300 -0.56 -14.05 -4.87
CA ASN A 300 -0.99 -15.43 -5.11
C ASN A 300 -2.46 -15.50 -5.57
N LYS A 301 -3.33 -14.72 -4.94
CA LYS A 301 -4.76 -14.63 -5.33
C LYS A 301 -4.93 -14.07 -6.74
N ARG A 302 -4.22 -12.98 -7.07
CA ARG A 302 -4.25 -12.37 -8.41
C ARG A 302 -3.84 -13.36 -9.50
N TRP A 303 -2.76 -14.11 -9.30
CA TRP A 303 -2.34 -15.14 -10.24
C TRP A 303 -3.32 -16.29 -10.32
N ARG A 304 -3.86 -16.73 -9.19
CA ARG A 304 -4.90 -17.76 -9.18
C ARG A 304 -6.11 -17.33 -10.02
N ASP A 305 -6.60 -16.11 -9.82
CA ASP A 305 -7.78 -15.60 -10.53
C ASP A 305 -7.52 -15.48 -12.04
N ARG A 306 -6.35 -15.00 -12.45
CA ARG A 306 -5.98 -14.92 -13.87
C ARG A 306 -5.90 -16.30 -14.53
N ILE A 307 -5.26 -17.25 -13.87
CA ILE A 307 -5.16 -18.63 -14.38
C ILE A 307 -6.55 -19.26 -14.43
N GLN A 308 -7.37 -19.06 -13.41
CA GLN A 308 -8.72 -19.60 -13.36
C GLN A 308 -9.60 -19.03 -14.48
N SER A 309 -9.61 -17.72 -14.67
CA SER A 309 -10.35 -17.09 -15.77
C SER A 309 -9.96 -17.67 -17.13
N LEU A 310 -8.66 -17.86 -17.37
CA LEU A 310 -8.19 -18.52 -18.59
C LEU A 310 -8.66 -19.96 -18.70
N MET A 311 -8.64 -20.73 -17.62
CA MET A 311 -9.12 -22.12 -17.63
C MET A 311 -10.62 -22.21 -17.87
N ASP A 312 -11.38 -21.30 -17.30
CA ASP A 312 -12.84 -21.24 -17.52
C ASP A 312 -13.15 -20.93 -19.00
N ASP A 313 -12.42 -20.02 -19.63
CA ASP A 313 -12.53 -19.72 -21.07
C ASP A 313 -12.15 -20.91 -21.95
N VAL A 314 -11.05 -21.61 -21.61
CA VAL A 314 -10.59 -22.81 -22.31
C VAL A 314 -11.64 -23.93 -22.23
N LEU A 315 -12.19 -24.15 -21.02
CA LEU A 315 -13.24 -25.16 -20.82
C LEU A 315 -14.50 -24.84 -21.59
N ALA A 316 -14.95 -23.58 -21.56
CA ALA A 316 -16.11 -23.14 -22.34
C ALA A 316 -15.91 -23.39 -23.84
N HIS A 317 -14.72 -23.08 -24.36
CA HIS A 317 -14.37 -23.32 -25.76
C HIS A 317 -14.34 -24.82 -26.12
N LEU A 318 -13.76 -25.65 -25.25
CA LEU A 318 -13.73 -27.10 -25.46
C LEU A 318 -15.15 -27.72 -25.47
N LEU A 319 -16.04 -27.26 -24.58
CA LEU A 319 -17.45 -27.71 -24.52
C LEU A 319 -18.22 -27.35 -25.78
N VAL A 320 -18.06 -26.12 -26.31
CA VAL A 320 -18.72 -25.67 -27.55
C VAL A 320 -18.25 -26.50 -28.74
N ASN A 321 -16.94 -26.78 -28.84
CA ASN A 321 -16.39 -27.60 -29.92
C ASN A 321 -16.84 -29.04 -29.86
N GLN A 322 -17.03 -29.60 -28.66
CA GLN A 322 -17.61 -30.94 -28.48
C GLN A 322 -19.05 -31.02 -28.96
N GLN A 323 -19.89 -30.02 -28.67
CA GLN A 323 -21.28 -29.96 -29.16
C GLN A 323 -21.37 -29.88 -30.68
N ASN A 324 -20.39 -29.24 -31.32
CA ASN A 324 -20.30 -29.11 -32.78
C ASN A 324 -19.59 -30.29 -33.47
N GLY A 325 -19.26 -31.37 -32.76
CA GLY A 325 -18.57 -32.55 -33.29
C GLY A 325 -17.13 -32.33 -33.70
N LEU A 326 -16.51 -31.21 -33.27
CA LEU A 326 -15.16 -30.79 -33.60
C LEU A 326 -14.19 -30.94 -32.41
N GLY A 327 -14.66 -31.46 -31.27
CA GLY A 327 -13.94 -31.35 -30.01
C GLY A 327 -13.32 -32.64 -29.49
N TYR A 328 -12.37 -32.47 -28.57
CA TYR A 328 -11.86 -33.54 -27.71
C TYR A 328 -12.98 -34.01 -26.76
N PRO A 329 -13.23 -35.31 -26.61
CA PRO A 329 -14.26 -35.83 -25.70
C PRO A 329 -13.88 -35.51 -24.25
N LEU A 330 -14.69 -34.65 -23.57
CA LEU A 330 -14.52 -34.30 -22.16
C LEU A 330 -15.27 -35.24 -21.19
N GLN A 331 -16.11 -36.15 -21.69
CA GLN A 331 -16.82 -37.14 -20.88
C GLN A 331 -16.40 -38.54 -21.24
N ASN A 332 -15.89 -39.29 -20.26
CA ASN A 332 -15.65 -40.75 -20.26
C ASN A 332 -14.79 -41.35 -21.38
N GLY A 333 -13.96 -40.59 -22.08
CA GLY A 333 -13.25 -41.09 -23.23
C GLY A 333 -11.95 -40.39 -23.62
N LEU A 334 -11.34 -39.60 -22.75
CA LEU A 334 -9.93 -39.22 -22.93
C LEU A 334 -9.12 -40.46 -22.56
N GLU A 335 -8.47 -41.08 -23.52
CA GLU A 335 -7.48 -42.16 -23.28
C GLU A 335 -6.33 -41.63 -22.44
N GLU A 336 -6.06 -40.28 -22.46
CA GLU A 336 -5.07 -39.61 -21.64
C GLU A 336 -5.58 -38.23 -21.19
N PRO A 337 -5.32 -37.80 -19.92
CA PRO A 337 -5.67 -36.47 -19.44
C PRO A 337 -4.91 -35.38 -20.21
N LEU A 338 -5.59 -34.25 -20.49
CA LEU A 338 -4.99 -33.14 -21.22
C LEU A 338 -3.89 -32.47 -20.38
N GLU A 339 -2.71 -32.35 -20.99
CA GLU A 339 -1.55 -31.73 -20.33
C GLU A 339 -1.67 -30.22 -20.25
N ILE A 340 -1.47 -29.67 -19.05
CA ILE A 340 -1.36 -28.22 -18.79
C ILE A 340 0.04 -27.92 -18.26
N HIS A 341 0.77 -27.09 -18.99
CA HIS A 341 2.09 -26.65 -18.58
C HIS A 341 2.07 -25.16 -18.24
N VAL A 342 2.33 -24.84 -16.98
CA VAL A 342 2.51 -23.45 -16.52
C VAL A 342 3.99 -23.18 -16.41
N SER A 343 4.50 -22.30 -17.28
CA SER A 343 5.90 -21.85 -17.28
C SER A 343 5.98 -20.39 -16.85
N TYR A 344 6.95 -20.04 -16.04
CA TYR A 344 7.08 -18.70 -15.43
C TYR A 344 8.53 -18.37 -15.08
N PRO A 345 8.89 -17.07 -14.91
CA PRO A 345 10.19 -16.69 -14.38
C PRO A 345 10.40 -17.25 -12.97
N LEU A 346 11.57 -17.85 -12.71
CA LEU A 346 11.87 -18.47 -11.41
C LEU A 346 11.65 -17.52 -10.23
N THR A 347 11.89 -16.22 -10.42
CA THR A 347 11.65 -15.16 -9.44
C THR A 347 10.17 -14.97 -9.05
N MET A 348 9.25 -15.48 -9.86
CA MET A 348 7.80 -15.42 -9.64
C MET A 348 7.22 -16.73 -9.09
N SER A 349 8.07 -17.71 -8.76
CA SER A 349 7.61 -19.04 -8.36
C SER A 349 6.64 -19.03 -7.17
N SER A 350 6.93 -18.26 -6.12
CA SER A 350 6.06 -18.16 -4.94
C SER A 350 4.73 -17.47 -5.25
N GLN A 351 4.73 -16.48 -6.15
CA GLN A 351 3.51 -15.78 -6.55
C GLN A 351 2.59 -16.68 -7.37
N ILE A 352 3.12 -17.43 -8.33
CA ILE A 352 2.34 -18.24 -9.27
C ILE A 352 1.90 -19.55 -8.65
N LYS A 353 2.81 -20.31 -8.06
CA LYS A 353 2.46 -21.54 -7.34
C LYS A 353 1.68 -21.28 -6.05
N GLY A 354 1.78 -20.09 -5.51
CA GLY A 354 1.24 -19.73 -4.22
C GLY A 354 2.14 -20.16 -3.05
N LEU A 355 1.93 -19.51 -1.91
CA LEU A 355 2.61 -19.86 -0.66
C LEU A 355 2.39 -21.35 -0.36
N LYS A 356 3.49 -22.10 -0.10
CA LYS A 356 3.45 -23.56 0.09
C LYS A 356 2.76 -24.32 -1.07
N SER A 357 2.85 -23.79 -2.29
CA SER A 357 2.23 -24.34 -3.50
C SER A 357 0.69 -24.36 -3.47
N ALA A 358 0.05 -23.47 -2.72
CA ALA A 358 -1.40 -23.46 -2.53
C ALA A 358 -2.19 -23.30 -3.86
N ASN A 359 -1.69 -22.51 -4.82
CA ASN A 359 -2.34 -22.38 -6.11
C ASN A 359 -2.20 -23.64 -6.96
N ALA A 360 -1.02 -24.28 -6.95
CA ALA A 360 -0.82 -25.55 -7.67
C ALA A 360 -1.80 -26.62 -7.16
N VAL A 361 -1.86 -26.80 -5.83
CA VAL A 361 -2.80 -27.74 -5.19
C VAL A 361 -4.25 -27.39 -5.52
N TYR A 362 -4.60 -26.10 -5.51
CA TYR A 362 -5.94 -25.63 -5.87
C TYR A 362 -6.31 -26.05 -7.29
N PHE A 363 -5.46 -25.82 -8.29
CA PHE A 363 -5.74 -26.16 -9.68
C PHE A 363 -5.78 -27.68 -9.93
N GLU A 364 -4.86 -28.41 -9.35
CA GLU A 364 -4.84 -29.87 -9.43
C GLU A 364 -6.10 -30.50 -8.83
N SER A 365 -6.63 -29.94 -7.75
CA SER A 365 -7.87 -30.41 -7.13
C SER A 365 -9.16 -29.92 -7.83
N THR A 366 -9.16 -28.68 -8.36
CA THR A 366 -10.33 -28.08 -9.01
C THR A 366 -10.54 -28.66 -10.42
N TYR A 367 -9.44 -29.01 -11.09
CA TYR A 367 -9.43 -29.53 -12.45
C TYR A 367 -8.73 -30.90 -12.53
N PRO A 368 -9.31 -31.95 -11.90
CA PRO A 368 -8.64 -33.25 -11.74
C PRO A 368 -8.49 -34.03 -13.06
N ASN A 369 -9.22 -33.63 -14.12
CA ASN A 369 -9.14 -34.25 -15.43
C ASN A 369 -7.98 -33.72 -16.30
N PHE A 370 -7.11 -32.88 -15.72
CA PHE A 370 -5.94 -32.32 -16.39
C PHE A 370 -4.67 -32.70 -15.65
N ASN A 371 -3.60 -32.97 -16.39
CA ASN A 371 -2.28 -33.16 -15.84
C ASN A 371 -1.53 -31.83 -15.77
N TRP A 372 -1.28 -31.35 -14.57
CA TRP A 372 -0.63 -30.06 -14.34
C TRP A 372 0.88 -30.23 -14.20
N SER A 373 1.63 -29.36 -14.84
CA SER A 373 3.07 -29.20 -14.61
C SER A 373 3.45 -27.74 -14.43
N TRP A 374 4.30 -27.46 -13.46
CA TRP A 374 4.69 -26.10 -13.02
C TRP A 374 6.21 -25.94 -13.13
N LYS A 375 6.69 -25.12 -14.06
CA LYS A 375 8.13 -24.95 -14.31
C LYS A 375 8.58 -23.51 -14.23
N GLY A 376 9.62 -23.26 -13.42
CA GLY A 376 10.27 -21.95 -13.28
C GLY A 376 11.38 -21.73 -14.31
N ASP A 377 11.11 -21.97 -15.59
CA ASP A 377 12.07 -21.90 -16.70
C ASP A 377 11.71 -20.84 -17.76
N GLY A 378 10.58 -20.14 -17.56
CA GLY A 378 10.08 -19.13 -18.48
C GLY A 378 10.71 -17.75 -18.29
N THR A 379 10.65 -16.93 -19.33
CA THR A 379 10.92 -15.49 -19.26
C THR A 379 9.64 -14.68 -19.07
N ARG A 380 8.48 -15.29 -19.30
CA ARG A 380 7.12 -14.76 -19.13
C ARG A 380 6.24 -15.87 -18.54
N VAL A 381 5.09 -15.46 -18.00
CA VAL A 381 4.10 -16.44 -17.56
C VAL A 381 3.34 -16.94 -18.79
N THR A 382 3.43 -18.23 -19.04
CA THR A 382 2.72 -18.88 -20.15
C THR A 382 1.98 -20.11 -19.65
N ILE A 383 0.80 -20.35 -20.21
CA ILE A 383 0.02 -21.55 -19.97
C ILE A 383 -0.15 -22.26 -21.31
N ARG A 384 0.30 -23.48 -21.41
CA ARG A 384 0.09 -24.32 -22.57
C ARG A 384 -0.95 -25.40 -22.27
N VAL A 385 -1.98 -25.46 -23.08
CA VAL A 385 -3.03 -26.47 -23.01
C VAL A 385 -3.01 -27.23 -24.34
N GLY A 386 -2.45 -28.41 -24.35
CA GLY A 386 -2.18 -29.17 -25.58
C GLY A 386 -1.30 -28.36 -26.55
N LYS A 387 -1.87 -27.96 -27.72
CA LYS A 387 -1.16 -27.16 -28.74
C LYS A 387 -1.33 -25.64 -28.56
N LEU A 388 -2.26 -25.21 -27.71
CA LEU A 388 -2.52 -23.78 -27.47
C LEU A 388 -1.55 -23.21 -26.43
N ILE A 389 -1.06 -22.00 -26.68
CA ILE A 389 -0.17 -21.29 -25.75
C ILE A 389 -0.78 -19.91 -25.47
N PHE A 390 -0.99 -19.62 -24.20
CA PHE A 390 -1.47 -18.35 -23.71
C PHE A 390 -0.34 -17.63 -22.96
N VAL A 391 -0.20 -16.33 -23.17
CA VAL A 391 0.76 -15.48 -22.46
C VAL A 391 -0.04 -14.58 -21.52
N LEU A 392 0.27 -14.63 -20.22
CA LEU A 392 -0.39 -13.85 -19.16
C LEU A 392 0.47 -12.67 -18.71
#